data_a008f94b3abf7b4c687e208f6ee61318
#
_entry.id   a008f94b3abf7b4c687e208f6ee61318
#
_cell.length_a   1.000
_cell.length_b   1.000
_cell.length_c   1.000
_cell.angle_alpha   90.00
_cell.angle_beta   90.00
_cell.angle_gamma   90.00
#
_symmetry.space_group_name_H-M   'P 1'
#
loop_
_entity.id
_entity.type
_entity.pdbx_description
1 polymer ?
#
loop_
_entity_poly.entity_id
_entity_poly.type
_entity_poly.pdbx_seq_one_letter_code
_entity_poly.pdbx_strand_id
1 'polypeptide(L)'
;MADLSVKGLKKSFGDHVVLKGVSFDVKSGDFLSLLGPSGCGKTTILRIICGLETADEGEVLVDGADVTKVRPEKRNIGLVFQNYALFPSMNVAKNVGYGLKMHKVPQPEIDERVNEALELVKLGGYNSRRVTQLSGGEQQRVALALSLIHISEPTRQAE
;
A
#
# COMPACT_ATOMS: atom_id res chain seq x y z
N MET A 1 -11.23 8.01 5.45
CA MET A 1 -11.12 7.00 4.36
C MET A 1 -11.58 7.68 3.09
N ALA A 2 -11.05 7.29 1.94
CA ALA A 2 -11.28 7.98 0.67
C ALA A 2 -12.15 7.14 -0.28
N ASP A 3 -12.94 7.79 -1.15
CA ASP A 3 -13.61 7.15 -2.26
C ASP A 3 -12.61 6.92 -3.41
N LEU A 4 -12.64 5.74 -4.05
CA LEU A 4 -11.83 5.41 -5.21
C LEU A 4 -12.73 5.19 -6.42
N SER A 5 -12.43 5.84 -7.54
CA SER A 5 -13.09 5.60 -8.83
C SER A 5 -12.06 5.29 -9.91
N VAL A 6 -12.25 4.19 -10.59
CA VAL A 6 -11.44 3.74 -11.72
C VAL A 6 -12.31 3.77 -12.96
N LYS A 7 -11.87 4.47 -14.02
CA LYS A 7 -12.66 4.69 -15.24
C LYS A 7 -11.89 4.29 -16.48
N GLY A 8 -12.37 3.28 -17.17
CA GLY A 8 -11.91 2.89 -18.49
C GLY A 8 -10.44 2.52 -18.60
N LEU A 9 -9.82 1.95 -17.55
CA LEU A 9 -8.40 1.63 -17.56
C LEU A 9 -8.05 0.62 -18.66
N LYS A 10 -7.16 1.02 -19.55
CA LYS A 10 -6.51 0.15 -20.54
C LYS A 10 -5.03 0.07 -20.29
N LYS A 11 -4.47 -1.11 -20.51
CA LYS A 11 -3.02 -1.35 -20.40
C LYS A 11 -2.59 -2.50 -21.29
N SER A 12 -1.52 -2.25 -22.04
CA SER A 12 -0.83 -3.25 -22.85
C SER A 12 0.65 -3.29 -22.50
N PHE A 13 1.28 -4.44 -22.63
CA PHE A 13 2.74 -4.61 -22.55
C PHE A 13 3.19 -5.20 -23.91
N GLY A 14 3.79 -4.37 -24.75
CA GLY A 14 4.02 -4.72 -26.15
C GLY A 14 2.70 -5.06 -26.85
N ASP A 15 2.63 -6.22 -27.51
CA ASP A 15 1.42 -6.69 -28.21
C ASP A 15 0.39 -7.37 -27.28
N HIS A 16 0.71 -7.51 -25.99
CA HIS A 16 -0.17 -8.18 -25.03
C HIS A 16 -1.08 -7.20 -24.30
N VAL A 17 -2.38 -7.23 -24.64
CA VAL A 17 -3.40 -6.42 -23.95
C VAL A 17 -3.80 -7.05 -22.64
N VAL A 18 -3.52 -6.36 -21.53
CA VAL A 18 -3.81 -6.82 -20.16
C VAL A 18 -5.11 -6.26 -19.62
N LEU A 19 -5.36 -4.95 -19.81
CA LEU A 19 -6.60 -4.29 -19.39
C LEU A 19 -7.32 -3.73 -20.61
N LYS A 20 -8.63 -4.01 -20.70
CA LYS A 20 -9.47 -3.70 -21.87
C LYS A 20 -10.57 -2.65 -21.60
N GLY A 21 -10.33 -1.74 -20.65
CA GLY A 21 -11.32 -0.73 -20.27
C GLY A 21 -12.03 -1.08 -18.95
N VAL A 22 -11.25 -1.30 -17.89
CA VAL A 22 -11.76 -1.67 -16.55
C VAL A 22 -12.28 -0.44 -15.85
N SER A 23 -13.51 -0.53 -15.30
CA SER A 23 -14.14 0.53 -14.52
C SER A 23 -14.80 -0.05 -13.27
N PHE A 24 -14.64 0.62 -12.12
CA PHE A 24 -15.35 0.31 -10.88
C PHE A 24 -15.20 1.47 -9.88
N ASP A 25 -16.10 1.50 -8.90
CA ASP A 25 -16.08 2.46 -7.80
C ASP A 25 -16.01 1.70 -6.47
N VAL A 26 -15.27 2.27 -5.51
CA VAL A 26 -15.16 1.78 -4.14
C VAL A 26 -15.44 2.94 -3.21
N LYS A 27 -16.48 2.83 -2.39
CA LYS A 27 -16.81 3.87 -1.43
C LYS A 27 -15.96 3.77 -0.18
N SER A 28 -15.82 4.89 0.51
CA SER A 28 -15.16 4.94 1.80
C SER A 28 -15.76 3.91 2.77
N GLY A 29 -14.94 3.01 3.28
CA GLY A 29 -15.35 1.92 4.18
C GLY A 29 -15.70 0.61 3.49
N ASP A 30 -15.81 0.59 2.15
CA ASP A 30 -16.09 -0.62 1.40
C ASP A 30 -14.86 -1.53 1.28
N PHE A 31 -15.12 -2.81 1.05
CA PHE A 31 -14.13 -3.82 0.71
C PHE A 31 -14.41 -4.36 -0.71
N LEU A 32 -13.44 -4.18 -1.62
CA LEU A 32 -13.50 -4.72 -2.97
C LEU A 32 -12.52 -5.88 -3.14
N SER A 33 -13.00 -7.02 -3.65
CA SER A 33 -12.17 -8.16 -4.01
C SER A 33 -12.06 -8.30 -5.53
N LEU A 34 -10.82 -8.32 -6.05
CA LEU A 34 -10.53 -8.61 -7.45
C LEU A 34 -10.27 -10.09 -7.63
N LEU A 35 -11.20 -10.82 -8.25
CA LEU A 35 -11.10 -12.25 -8.51
C LEU A 35 -10.76 -12.52 -9.98
N GLY A 36 -10.01 -13.59 -10.21
CA GLY A 36 -9.66 -14.04 -11.57
C GLY A 36 -8.39 -14.88 -11.59
N PRO A 37 -8.09 -15.56 -12.72
CA PRO A 37 -6.93 -16.41 -12.88
C PRO A 37 -5.61 -15.61 -12.79
N SER A 38 -4.49 -16.32 -12.65
CA SER A 38 -3.18 -15.70 -12.69
C SER A 38 -2.95 -15.02 -14.06
N GLY A 39 -2.38 -13.82 -14.07
CA GLY A 39 -2.10 -13.08 -15.29
C GLY A 39 -3.27 -12.27 -15.87
N CYS A 40 -4.47 -12.27 -15.28
CA CYS A 40 -5.62 -11.51 -15.78
C CYS A 40 -5.59 -9.99 -15.47
N GLY A 41 -4.48 -9.45 -14.99
CA GLY A 41 -4.32 -8.00 -14.80
C GLY A 41 -4.61 -7.46 -13.39
N LYS A 42 -4.96 -8.28 -12.39
CA LYS A 42 -5.25 -7.80 -11.01
C LYS A 42 -4.11 -6.98 -10.42
N THR A 43 -2.89 -7.50 -10.48
CA THR A 43 -1.70 -6.80 -9.97
C THR A 43 -1.43 -5.53 -10.76
N THR A 44 -1.69 -5.53 -12.07
CA THR A 44 -1.55 -4.36 -12.95
C THR A 44 -2.52 -3.25 -12.54
N ILE A 45 -3.80 -3.59 -12.28
CA ILE A 45 -4.79 -2.63 -11.78
C ILE A 45 -4.31 -2.00 -10.47
N LEU A 46 -3.89 -2.81 -9.48
CA LEU A 46 -3.41 -2.31 -8.18
C LEU A 46 -2.18 -1.42 -8.34
N ARG A 47 -1.23 -1.78 -9.22
CA ARG A 47 -0.05 -0.97 -9.52
C ARG A 47 -0.41 0.37 -10.15
N ILE A 48 -1.39 0.39 -11.07
CA ILE A 48 -1.86 1.63 -11.70
C ILE A 48 -2.54 2.53 -10.65
N ILE A 49 -3.40 1.97 -9.79
CA ILE A 49 -4.06 2.73 -8.72
C ILE A 49 -3.02 3.37 -7.80
N CYS A 50 -1.98 2.62 -7.41
CA CYS A 50 -0.92 3.13 -6.54
C CYS A 50 0.12 4.02 -7.26
N GLY A 51 0.03 4.16 -8.59
CA GLY A 51 0.98 4.97 -9.38
C GLY A 51 2.32 4.32 -9.67
N LEU A 52 2.45 3.01 -9.43
CA LEU A 52 3.65 2.22 -9.73
C LEU A 52 3.70 1.73 -11.18
N GLU A 53 2.60 1.87 -11.90
CA GLU A 53 2.46 1.58 -13.32
C GLU A 53 1.58 2.66 -13.96
N THR A 54 1.81 2.96 -15.24
CA THR A 54 1.03 3.95 -15.98
C THR A 54 0.00 3.23 -16.84
N ALA A 55 -1.26 3.67 -16.79
CA ALA A 55 -2.28 3.23 -17.73
C ALA A 55 -2.02 3.84 -19.13
N ASP A 56 -2.40 3.13 -20.18
CA ASP A 56 -2.36 3.66 -21.55
C ASP A 56 -3.55 4.59 -21.79
N GLU A 57 -4.72 4.25 -21.23
CA GLU A 57 -5.93 5.06 -21.23
C GLU A 57 -6.70 4.89 -19.93
N GLY A 58 -7.59 5.83 -19.64
CA GLY A 58 -8.47 5.81 -18.46
C GLY A 58 -7.96 6.69 -17.32
N GLU A 59 -8.73 6.72 -16.24
CA GLU A 59 -8.52 7.61 -15.11
C GLU A 59 -8.62 6.88 -13.77
N VAL A 60 -7.86 7.37 -12.79
CA VAL A 60 -7.95 6.99 -11.37
C VAL A 60 -8.26 8.24 -10.57
N LEU A 61 -9.38 8.23 -9.86
CA LEU A 61 -9.79 9.34 -9.01
C LEU A 61 -9.82 8.90 -7.54
N VAL A 62 -9.33 9.75 -6.66
CA VAL A 62 -9.41 9.58 -5.19
C VAL A 62 -10.13 10.80 -4.63
N ASP A 63 -11.25 10.60 -3.94
CA ASP A 63 -12.14 11.66 -3.46
C ASP A 63 -12.54 12.67 -4.56
N GLY A 64 -12.73 12.17 -5.79
CA GLY A 64 -13.07 12.96 -6.96
C GLY A 64 -11.88 13.69 -7.61
N ALA A 65 -10.70 13.68 -7.00
CA ALA A 65 -9.49 14.27 -7.57
C ALA A 65 -8.79 13.26 -8.50
N ASP A 66 -8.45 13.68 -9.72
CA ASP A 66 -7.67 12.85 -10.65
C ASP A 66 -6.22 12.68 -10.17
N VAL A 67 -5.86 11.44 -9.84
CA VAL A 67 -4.51 11.06 -9.42
C VAL A 67 -3.76 10.26 -10.48
N THR A 68 -4.28 10.12 -11.68
CA THR A 68 -3.73 9.26 -12.75
C THR A 68 -2.26 9.55 -13.03
N LYS A 69 -1.86 10.83 -13.03
CA LYS A 69 -0.48 11.28 -13.28
C LYS A 69 0.28 11.70 -12.00
N VAL A 70 -0.35 11.56 -10.84
CA VAL A 70 0.29 11.89 -9.56
C VAL A 70 1.27 10.78 -9.17
N ARG A 71 2.45 11.15 -8.67
CA ARG A 71 3.47 10.20 -8.20
C ARG A 71 2.97 9.35 -7.04
N PRO A 72 3.44 8.09 -6.89
CA PRO A 72 2.98 7.16 -5.85
C PRO A 72 3.00 7.76 -4.44
N GLU A 73 4.10 8.42 -4.08
CA GLU A 73 4.31 9.03 -2.75
C GLU A 73 3.33 10.18 -2.41
N LYS A 74 2.64 10.71 -3.43
CA LYS A 74 1.66 11.80 -3.27
C LYS A 74 0.20 11.34 -3.37
N ARG A 75 -0.05 10.05 -3.66
CA ARG A 75 -1.42 9.51 -3.78
C ARG A 75 -2.06 9.15 -2.45
N ASN A 76 -1.29 9.07 -1.39
CA ASN A 76 -1.74 8.67 -0.06
C ASN A 76 -2.47 7.31 -0.05
N ILE A 77 -1.98 6.36 -0.84
CA ILE A 77 -2.52 5.00 -0.97
C ILE A 77 -1.46 4.02 -0.47
N GLY A 78 -1.82 3.20 0.52
CA GLY A 78 -0.98 2.10 1.00
C GLY A 78 -1.10 0.87 0.11
N LEU A 79 0.02 0.25 -0.26
CA LEU A 79 0.07 -1.02 -1.00
C LEU A 79 0.84 -2.07 -0.23
N VAL A 80 0.21 -3.24 -0.03
CA VAL A 80 0.86 -4.43 0.50
C VAL A 80 1.26 -5.33 -0.67
N PHE A 81 2.56 -5.50 -0.89
CA PHE A 81 3.07 -6.35 -1.96
C PHE A 81 2.90 -7.84 -1.64
N GLN A 82 2.70 -8.65 -2.66
CA GLN A 82 2.58 -10.11 -2.55
C GLN A 82 3.85 -10.77 -1.99
N ASN A 83 5.02 -10.19 -2.26
CA ASN A 83 6.32 -10.60 -1.71
C ASN A 83 6.72 -9.80 -0.47
N TYR A 84 5.74 -9.12 0.15
CA TYR A 84 5.81 -8.33 1.38
C TYR A 84 6.74 -7.11 1.33
N ALA A 85 7.67 -6.98 0.38
CA ALA A 85 8.61 -5.87 0.18
C ALA A 85 9.34 -5.43 1.47
N LEU A 86 9.62 -6.37 2.37
CA LEU A 86 10.35 -6.11 3.61
C LEU A 86 11.84 -6.02 3.35
N PHE A 87 12.53 -5.15 4.08
CA PHE A 87 13.99 -5.02 4.03
C PHE A 87 14.66 -6.16 4.82
N PRO A 88 15.34 -7.12 4.17
CA PRO A 88 15.88 -8.31 4.85
C PRO A 88 16.97 -7.98 5.88
N SER A 89 17.69 -6.89 5.66
CA SER A 89 18.78 -6.42 6.52
C SER A 89 18.32 -5.75 7.80
N MET A 90 17.01 -5.45 7.92
CA MET A 90 16.43 -4.74 9.04
C MET A 90 15.64 -5.69 9.94
N ASN A 91 15.49 -5.33 11.23
CA ASN A 91 14.55 -5.98 12.12
C ASN A 91 13.12 -5.52 11.88
N VAL A 92 12.15 -6.13 12.56
CA VAL A 92 10.72 -5.85 12.41
C VAL A 92 10.41 -4.38 12.71
N ALA A 93 10.87 -3.84 13.85
CA ALA A 93 10.60 -2.45 14.23
C ALA A 93 11.14 -1.45 13.19
N LYS A 94 12.35 -1.67 12.67
CA LYS A 94 12.95 -0.80 11.65
C LYS A 94 12.22 -0.88 10.30
N ASN A 95 11.69 -2.05 9.94
CA ASN A 95 10.85 -2.19 8.76
C ASN A 95 9.57 -1.38 8.92
N VAL A 96 8.83 -1.62 10.00
CA VAL A 96 7.52 -0.98 10.25
C VAL A 96 7.66 0.53 10.40
N GLY A 97 8.67 1.00 11.14
CA GLY A 97 8.92 2.43 11.37
C GLY A 97 9.69 3.15 10.26
N TYR A 98 10.05 2.47 9.17
CA TYR A 98 10.92 3.04 8.13
C TYR A 98 10.34 4.32 7.51
N GLY A 99 9.08 4.32 7.13
CA GLY A 99 8.41 5.47 6.56
C GLY A 99 8.38 6.67 7.51
N LEU A 100 8.01 6.45 8.78
CA LEU A 100 8.01 7.52 9.79
C LEU A 100 9.39 8.14 9.97
N LYS A 101 10.45 7.33 9.93
CA LYS A 101 11.82 7.81 9.99
C LYS A 101 12.18 8.68 8.79
N MET A 102 11.73 8.32 7.58
CA MET A 102 11.94 9.14 6.38
C MET A 102 11.21 10.48 6.47
N HIS A 103 10.07 10.53 7.12
CA HIS A 103 9.32 11.75 7.43
C HIS A 103 9.86 12.52 8.65
N LYS A 104 11.03 12.10 9.21
CA LYS A 104 11.71 12.74 10.34
C LYS A 104 10.85 12.80 11.61
N VAL A 105 9.97 11.85 11.82
CA VAL A 105 9.20 11.70 13.05
C VAL A 105 10.18 11.40 14.21
N PRO A 106 9.99 12.00 15.42
CA PRO A 106 10.83 11.71 16.57
C PRO A 106 10.84 10.24 16.97
N GLN A 107 12.00 9.71 17.38
CA GLN A 107 12.15 8.28 17.70
C GLN A 107 11.16 7.75 18.76
N PRO A 108 10.86 8.47 19.86
CA PRO A 108 9.87 8.01 20.84
C PRO A 108 8.48 7.80 20.23
N GLU A 109 8.04 8.66 19.32
CA GLU A 109 6.77 8.56 18.63
C GLU A 109 6.78 7.40 17.61
N ILE A 110 7.90 7.16 16.94
CA ILE A 110 8.08 5.99 16.06
C ILE A 110 7.92 4.71 16.88
N ASP A 111 8.58 4.61 18.02
CA ASP A 111 8.56 3.40 18.86
C ASP A 111 7.14 3.12 19.39
N GLU A 112 6.40 4.13 19.80
CA GLU A 112 5.01 4.02 20.23
C GLU A 112 4.11 3.50 19.08
N ARG A 113 4.11 4.16 17.93
CA ARG A 113 3.30 3.79 16.78
C ARG A 113 3.65 2.40 16.23
N VAL A 114 4.94 2.05 16.22
CA VAL A 114 5.40 0.70 15.82
C VAL A 114 4.84 -0.35 16.77
N ASN A 115 4.89 -0.12 18.08
CA ASN A 115 4.35 -1.06 19.08
C ASN A 115 2.84 -1.24 18.87
N GLU A 116 2.08 -0.16 18.74
CA GLU A 116 0.64 -0.22 18.49
C GLU A 116 0.31 -1.01 17.21
N ALA A 117 1.02 -0.73 16.11
CA ALA A 117 0.80 -1.43 14.86
C ALA A 117 1.13 -2.93 14.96
N LEU A 118 2.18 -3.30 15.70
CA LEU A 118 2.56 -4.70 15.92
C LEU A 118 1.54 -5.42 16.82
N GLU A 119 0.99 -4.77 17.82
CA GLU A 119 -0.09 -5.33 18.65
C GLU A 119 -1.34 -5.62 17.81
N LEU A 120 -1.75 -4.69 16.93
CA LEU A 120 -2.91 -4.87 16.05
C LEU A 120 -2.78 -6.12 15.17
N VAL A 121 -1.58 -6.44 14.71
CA VAL A 121 -1.32 -7.63 13.88
C VAL A 121 -0.87 -8.86 14.68
N LYS A 122 -0.98 -8.82 16.02
CA LYS A 122 -0.60 -9.92 16.95
C LYS A 122 0.87 -10.33 16.81
N LEU A 123 1.76 -9.35 16.69
CA LEU A 123 3.21 -9.49 16.68
C LEU A 123 3.90 -8.67 17.79
N GLY A 124 3.20 -8.39 18.89
CA GLY A 124 3.77 -7.73 20.06
C GLY A 124 5.04 -8.45 20.54
N GLY A 125 6.10 -7.69 20.84
CA GLY A 125 7.39 -8.23 21.25
C GLY A 125 8.31 -8.74 20.14
N TYR A 126 7.93 -8.65 18.87
CA TYR A 126 8.76 -9.07 17.73
C TYR A 126 9.75 -7.97 17.25
N ASN A 127 9.79 -6.83 17.87
CA ASN A 127 10.52 -5.62 17.47
C ASN A 127 11.97 -5.87 17.03
N SER A 128 12.72 -6.67 17.80
CA SER A 128 14.14 -6.95 17.55
C SER A 128 14.40 -8.10 16.59
N ARG A 129 13.38 -8.91 16.26
CA ARG A 129 13.55 -10.06 15.36
C ARG A 129 13.88 -9.59 13.94
N ARG A 130 14.73 -10.34 13.24
CA ARG A 130 14.97 -10.12 11.80
C ARG A 130 13.81 -10.68 11.01
N VAL A 131 13.39 -9.97 9.95
CA VAL A 131 12.29 -10.42 9.09
C VAL A 131 12.58 -11.75 8.39
N THR A 132 13.86 -12.06 8.17
CA THR A 132 14.31 -13.34 7.58
C THR A 132 14.10 -14.54 8.51
N GLN A 133 13.88 -14.34 9.81
CA GLN A 133 13.61 -15.38 10.81
C GLN A 133 12.12 -15.64 10.98
N LEU A 134 11.28 -14.89 10.29
CA LEU A 134 9.83 -14.99 10.37
C LEU A 134 9.26 -15.97 9.34
N SER A 135 8.19 -16.68 9.72
CA SER A 135 7.37 -17.42 8.77
C SER A 135 6.73 -16.50 7.74
N GLY A 136 6.31 -17.03 6.58
CA GLY A 136 5.63 -16.23 5.56
C GLY A 136 4.39 -15.50 6.07
N GLY A 137 3.59 -16.14 6.93
CA GLY A 137 2.43 -15.51 7.57
C GLY A 137 2.80 -14.39 8.54
N GLU A 138 3.91 -14.49 9.26
CA GLU A 138 4.43 -13.41 10.12
C GLU A 138 4.97 -12.26 9.28
N GLN A 139 5.70 -12.53 8.20
CA GLN A 139 6.17 -11.50 7.26
C GLN A 139 5.00 -10.73 6.64
N GLN A 140 3.92 -11.43 6.29
CA GLN A 140 2.69 -10.80 5.79
C GLN A 140 2.08 -9.85 6.83
N ARG A 141 2.02 -10.26 8.10
CA ARG A 141 1.53 -9.40 9.19
C ARG A 141 2.44 -8.20 9.45
N VAL A 142 3.77 -8.33 9.31
CA VAL A 142 4.69 -7.18 9.36
C VAL A 142 4.41 -6.20 8.23
N ALA A 143 4.16 -6.69 7.00
CA ALA A 143 3.80 -5.83 5.86
C ALA A 143 2.44 -5.13 6.08
N LEU A 144 1.48 -5.78 6.72
CA LEU A 144 0.21 -5.15 7.13
C LEU A 144 0.45 -4.04 8.15
N ALA A 145 1.25 -4.29 9.19
CA ALA A 145 1.61 -3.27 10.20
C ALA A 145 2.26 -2.04 9.55
N LEU A 146 3.15 -2.27 8.57
CA LEU A 146 3.80 -1.20 7.80
C LEU A 146 2.78 -0.35 7.03
N SER A 147 1.77 -0.97 6.42
CA SER A 147 0.72 -0.21 5.72
C SER A 147 -0.20 0.56 6.68
N LEU A 148 -0.52 -0.02 7.85
CA LEU A 148 -1.38 0.63 8.85
C LEU A 148 -0.76 1.90 9.42
N ILE A 149 0.54 1.93 9.67
CA ILE A 149 1.26 3.11 10.16
C ILE A 149 1.11 4.31 9.21
N HIS A 150 1.12 4.08 7.90
CA HIS A 150 0.96 5.15 6.91
C HIS A 150 -0.48 5.68 6.81
N ILE A 151 -1.48 4.82 7.08
CA ILE A 151 -2.90 5.20 7.03
C ILE A 151 -3.31 5.99 8.28
N SER A 152 -2.68 5.74 9.41
CA SER A 152 -3.00 6.39 10.69
C SER A 152 -2.35 7.77 10.88
N GLU A 153 -1.66 8.34 9.88
CA GLU A 153 -1.23 9.73 9.95
C GLU A 153 -2.45 10.65 9.92
N PRO A 154 -2.78 11.36 11.02
CA PRO A 154 -3.69 12.49 10.91
C PRO A 154 -3.01 13.50 9.99
N THR A 155 -3.69 13.89 8.93
CA THR A 155 -3.30 15.03 8.09
C THR A 155 -3.12 16.25 9.02
N ARG A 156 -1.92 16.46 9.53
CA ARG A 156 -1.54 17.77 10.07
C ARG A 156 -1.42 18.67 8.85
N GLN A 157 -2.53 19.30 8.47
CA GLN A 157 -2.49 20.49 7.67
C GLN A 157 -1.61 21.48 8.46
N ALA A 158 -0.49 21.84 7.86
CA ALA A 158 0.28 22.98 8.31
C ALA A 158 -0.64 24.21 8.18
N GLU A 159 -0.97 24.82 9.30
CA GLU A 159 -1.39 26.22 9.36
C GLU A 159 -0.23 27.14 8.99
#